data_fa81de935fbe90155ec39ad41288846d
#
_entry.id   fa81de935fbe90155ec39ad41288846d
#
_cell.length_a   1.000
_cell.length_b   1.000
_cell.length_c   1.000
_cell.angle_alpha   90.00
_cell.angle_beta   90.00
_cell.angle_gamma   90.00
#
_symmetry.space_group_name_H-M   'P 1'
#
loop_
_entity.id
_entity.type
_entity.pdbx_description
1 polymer ?
#
loop_
_entity_poly.entity_id
_entity_poly.type
_entity_poly.pdbx_seq_one_letter_code
_entity_poly.pdbx_strand_id
1 'polypeptide(L)'
;MRGKPLLQAKQGAQSFLGNLGDQDQASVIFFDHRVYPPIGPMQLGPGRAQLVSRIDGAIAEGGTALYEAIQSSFEAANERAHQDSSRIHALVVMTDGRDESSRITLDQLLSHLNAENSAVRVFTIAYGDQADPRVLGRIADVGQGSFAKGSAENIVQVYEEMASFF
;
A
#
# COMPACT_ATOMS: atom_id res chain seq x y z
N MET A 1 7.76 7.45 11.03
CA MET A 1 8.13 8.40 9.93
C MET A 1 7.78 9.82 10.31
N ARG A 2 8.75 10.77 10.36
CA ARG A 2 8.49 12.20 10.71
C ARG A 2 9.38 13.12 9.87
N GLY A 3 8.97 14.41 9.72
CA GLY A 3 9.78 15.43 9.03
C GLY A 3 9.98 15.16 7.53
N LYS A 4 11.21 15.35 7.03
CA LYS A 4 11.57 15.20 5.61
C LYS A 4 11.19 13.82 5.03
N PRO A 5 11.42 12.69 5.71
CA PRO A 5 10.98 11.37 5.22
C PRO A 5 9.47 11.26 4.98
N LEU A 6 8.64 11.78 5.87
CA LEU A 6 7.19 11.78 5.68
C LEU A 6 6.77 12.63 4.48
N LEU A 7 7.39 13.81 4.31
CA LEU A 7 7.09 14.66 3.18
C LEU A 7 7.38 13.95 1.85
N GLN A 8 8.52 13.29 1.74
CA GLN A 8 8.91 12.59 0.53
C GLN A 8 8.06 11.33 0.27
N ALA A 9 7.67 10.61 1.33
CA ALA A 9 6.71 9.51 1.21
C ALA A 9 5.36 9.98 0.64
N LYS A 10 4.87 11.13 1.10
CA LYS A 10 3.65 11.75 0.55
C LYS A 10 3.82 12.13 -0.92
N GLN A 11 4.94 12.75 -1.28
CA GLN A 11 5.25 13.10 -2.67
C GLN A 11 5.30 11.86 -3.57
N GLY A 12 5.92 10.75 -3.11
CA GLY A 12 5.93 9.50 -3.83
C GLY A 12 4.52 8.93 -4.06
N ALA A 13 3.69 8.88 -3.02
CA ALA A 13 2.31 8.42 -3.13
C ALA A 13 1.45 9.31 -4.06
N GLN A 14 1.68 10.62 -4.06
CA GLN A 14 1.01 11.55 -4.99
C GLN A 14 1.48 11.34 -6.43
N SER A 15 2.80 11.13 -6.64
CA SER A 15 3.34 10.80 -7.97
C SER A 15 2.73 9.50 -8.49
N PHE A 16 2.62 8.47 -7.64
CA PHE A 16 1.95 7.22 -7.99
C PHE A 16 0.52 7.47 -8.50
N LEU A 17 -0.29 8.20 -7.73
CA LEU A 17 -1.65 8.56 -8.16
C LEU A 17 -1.65 9.40 -9.43
N GLY A 18 -0.63 10.24 -9.64
CA GLY A 18 -0.46 11.07 -10.83
C GLY A 18 -0.21 10.27 -12.11
N ASN A 19 0.44 9.10 -11.99
CA ASN A 19 0.77 8.23 -13.12
C ASN A 19 -0.36 7.26 -13.51
N LEU A 20 -1.38 7.10 -12.67
CA LEU A 20 -2.55 6.29 -13.00
C LEU A 20 -3.52 7.05 -13.89
N GLY A 21 -4.30 6.33 -14.70
CA GLY A 21 -5.29 6.89 -15.62
C GLY A 21 -6.52 7.47 -14.91
N ASP A 22 -7.23 8.37 -15.59
CA ASP A 22 -8.46 8.98 -15.05
C ASP A 22 -9.61 7.98 -14.87
N GLN A 23 -9.58 6.85 -15.61
CA GLN A 23 -10.56 5.77 -15.51
C GLN A 23 -10.21 4.76 -14.42
N ASP A 24 -9.00 4.81 -13.85
CA ASP A 24 -8.59 3.96 -12.76
C ASP A 24 -9.30 4.36 -11.46
N GLN A 25 -9.36 3.42 -10.54
CA GLN A 25 -9.94 3.62 -9.22
C GLN A 25 -8.85 3.42 -8.17
N ALA A 26 -8.82 4.26 -7.16
CA ALA A 26 -7.92 4.13 -6.04
C ALA A 26 -8.62 4.33 -4.69
N SER A 27 -8.07 3.67 -3.69
CA SER A 27 -8.36 3.91 -2.27
C SER A 27 -7.05 4.21 -1.57
N VAL A 28 -7.11 5.04 -0.54
CA VAL A 28 -5.98 5.28 0.38
C VAL A 28 -6.36 4.81 1.77
N ILE A 29 -5.51 4.01 2.38
CA ILE A 29 -5.69 3.51 3.74
C ILE A 29 -4.48 3.91 4.56
N PHE A 30 -4.72 4.61 5.66
CA PHE A 30 -3.69 4.92 6.63
C PHE A 30 -3.71 3.89 7.76
N PHE A 31 -2.54 3.62 8.32
CA PHE A 31 -2.41 2.79 9.51
C PHE A 31 -1.26 3.26 10.40
N ASP A 32 -1.43 3.05 11.69
CA ASP A 32 -0.43 3.19 12.74
C ASP A 32 -0.51 1.95 13.65
N HIS A 33 -0.75 2.10 14.95
CA HIS A 33 -1.08 0.98 15.84
C HIS A 33 -2.47 0.35 15.54
N ARG A 34 -3.21 0.90 14.61
CA ARG A 34 -4.52 0.44 14.10
C ARG A 34 -4.67 0.78 12.63
N VAL A 35 -5.62 0.15 11.98
CA VAL A 35 -6.00 0.45 10.59
C VAL A 35 -7.15 1.45 10.58
N TYR A 36 -7.03 2.50 9.80
CA TYR A 36 -8.07 3.51 9.64
C TYR A 36 -9.03 3.14 8.50
N PRO A 37 -10.27 3.65 8.52
CA PRO A 37 -11.20 3.42 7.43
C PRO A 37 -10.62 3.86 6.07
N PRO A 38 -10.89 3.10 4.99
CA PRO A 38 -10.43 3.44 3.66
C PRO A 38 -11.07 4.76 3.17
N ILE A 39 -10.29 5.53 2.42
CA ILE A 39 -10.74 6.70 1.69
C ILE A 39 -10.88 6.29 0.23
N GLY A 40 -12.09 6.21 -0.25
CA GLY A 40 -12.42 5.63 -1.55
C GLY A 40 -13.03 4.23 -1.41
N PRO A 41 -13.06 3.44 -2.49
CA PRO A 41 -12.47 3.74 -3.80
C PRO A 41 -13.19 4.87 -4.51
N MET A 42 -12.43 5.61 -5.29
CA MET A 42 -12.99 6.61 -6.18
C MET A 42 -12.28 6.59 -7.53
N GLN A 43 -13.00 6.90 -8.58
CA GLN A 43 -12.43 7.09 -9.91
C GLN A 43 -11.47 8.29 -9.89
N LEU A 44 -10.29 8.16 -10.47
CA LEU A 44 -9.22 9.14 -10.34
C LEU A 44 -9.49 10.42 -11.11
N GLY A 45 -10.19 10.40 -12.24
CA GLY A 45 -10.54 11.62 -12.96
C GLY A 45 -11.13 12.69 -12.03
N PRO A 46 -12.30 12.45 -11.39
CA PRO A 46 -12.90 13.42 -10.45
C PRO A 46 -12.30 13.38 -9.04
N GLY A 47 -11.74 12.25 -8.59
CA GLY A 47 -11.39 11.98 -7.19
C GLY A 47 -9.93 12.19 -6.82
N ARG A 48 -9.01 12.29 -7.80
CA ARG A 48 -7.56 12.39 -7.57
C ARG A 48 -7.19 13.49 -6.59
N ALA A 49 -7.73 14.70 -6.79
CA ALA A 49 -7.44 15.83 -5.92
C ALA A 49 -7.84 15.59 -4.46
N GLN A 50 -8.93 14.86 -4.23
CA GLN A 50 -9.37 14.49 -2.88
C GLN A 50 -8.40 13.51 -2.22
N LEU A 51 -7.93 12.47 -2.94
CA LEU A 51 -6.95 11.52 -2.42
C LEU A 51 -5.62 12.21 -2.11
N VAL A 52 -5.14 13.07 -3.01
CA VAL A 52 -3.92 13.87 -2.82
C VAL A 52 -4.04 14.72 -1.56
N SER A 53 -5.14 15.43 -1.37
CA SER A 53 -5.38 16.25 -0.17
C SER A 53 -5.37 15.39 1.11
N ARG A 54 -5.89 14.17 1.06
CA ARG A 54 -5.86 13.24 2.21
C ARG A 54 -4.44 12.75 2.51
N ILE A 55 -3.65 12.46 1.48
CA ILE A 55 -2.24 12.11 1.64
C ILE A 55 -1.46 13.28 2.27
N ASP A 56 -1.70 14.50 1.82
CA ASP A 56 -1.08 15.70 2.40
C ASP A 56 -1.40 15.89 3.87
N GLY A 57 -2.62 15.59 4.27
CA GLY A 57 -3.06 15.63 5.66
C GLY A 57 -2.55 14.51 6.55
N ALA A 58 -1.84 13.50 6.03
CA ALA A 58 -1.36 12.37 6.82
C ALA A 58 -0.38 12.80 7.92
N ILE A 59 -0.56 12.26 9.10
CA ILE A 59 0.32 12.47 10.27
C ILE A 59 0.92 11.12 10.65
N ALA A 60 2.20 11.12 10.97
CA ALA A 60 2.90 9.91 11.41
C ALA A 60 2.92 9.85 12.94
N GLU A 61 2.14 8.95 13.52
CA GLU A 61 2.03 8.73 14.97
C GLU A 61 1.86 7.23 15.27
N GLY A 62 2.23 6.83 16.50
CA GLY A 62 1.97 5.49 17.02
C GLY A 62 2.87 4.38 16.51
N GLY A 63 2.46 3.13 16.77
CA GLY A 63 3.11 1.90 16.33
C GLY A 63 2.76 1.52 14.88
N THR A 64 2.84 0.22 14.55
CA THR A 64 2.68 -0.26 13.18
C THR A 64 1.85 -1.55 13.15
N ALA A 65 0.58 -1.48 12.78
CA ALA A 65 -0.31 -2.64 12.56
C ALA A 65 -0.26 -3.08 11.07
N LEU A 66 0.94 -3.43 10.59
CA LEU A 66 1.21 -3.70 9.17
C LEU A 66 0.43 -4.91 8.65
N TYR A 67 0.44 -6.03 9.38
CA TYR A 67 -0.19 -7.26 8.91
C TYR A 67 -1.71 -7.12 8.85
N GLU A 68 -2.33 -6.47 9.83
CA GLU A 68 -3.77 -6.19 9.80
C GLU A 68 -4.14 -5.21 8.68
N ALA A 69 -3.30 -4.20 8.41
CA ALA A 69 -3.52 -3.27 7.30
C ALA A 69 -3.47 -3.98 5.94
N ILE A 70 -2.49 -4.87 5.75
CA ILE A 70 -2.39 -5.67 4.51
C ILE A 70 -3.58 -6.62 4.39
N GLN A 71 -3.92 -7.36 5.44
CA GLN A 71 -5.03 -8.32 5.41
C GLN A 71 -6.34 -7.64 5.03
N SER A 72 -6.74 -6.60 5.77
CA SER A 72 -8.02 -5.92 5.54
C SER A 72 -8.09 -5.23 4.17
N SER A 73 -6.97 -4.68 3.70
CA SER A 73 -6.89 -4.07 2.37
C SER A 73 -6.96 -5.10 1.25
N PHE A 74 -6.32 -6.25 1.44
CA PHE A 74 -6.35 -7.37 0.51
C PHE A 74 -7.76 -7.97 0.40
N GLU A 75 -8.45 -8.19 1.52
CA GLU A 75 -9.84 -8.66 1.56
C GLU A 75 -10.75 -7.73 0.76
N ALA A 76 -10.65 -6.41 1.01
CA ALA A 76 -11.45 -5.42 0.30
C ALA A 76 -11.13 -5.36 -1.20
N ALA A 77 -9.87 -5.51 -1.59
CA ALA A 77 -9.46 -5.55 -3.00
C ALA A 77 -9.91 -6.86 -3.68
N ASN A 78 -9.81 -7.99 -2.99
CA ASN A 78 -10.21 -9.29 -3.52
C ASN A 78 -11.73 -9.39 -3.72
N GLU A 79 -12.52 -8.83 -2.83
CA GLU A 79 -13.97 -8.71 -3.01
C GLU A 79 -14.32 -7.92 -4.29
N ARG A 80 -13.59 -6.84 -4.57
CA ARG A 80 -13.76 -6.06 -5.81
C ARG A 80 -13.31 -6.81 -7.05
N ALA A 81 -12.20 -7.56 -6.96
CA ALA A 81 -11.71 -8.37 -8.05
C ALA A 81 -12.73 -9.44 -8.48
N HIS A 82 -13.50 -9.98 -7.53
CA HIS A 82 -14.61 -10.88 -7.83
C HIS A 82 -15.79 -10.17 -8.50
N GLN A 83 -16.00 -8.89 -8.21
CA GLN A 83 -17.08 -8.09 -8.82
C GLN A 83 -16.72 -7.57 -10.22
N ASP A 84 -15.43 -7.29 -10.46
CA ASP A 84 -14.92 -6.79 -11.76
C ASP A 84 -13.54 -7.42 -12.07
N SER A 85 -13.59 -8.60 -12.66
CA SER A 85 -12.39 -9.35 -13.08
C SER A 85 -11.74 -8.80 -14.36
N SER A 86 -12.32 -7.79 -14.98
CA SER A 86 -11.76 -7.16 -16.20
C SER A 86 -10.62 -6.17 -15.87
N ARG A 87 -10.47 -5.79 -14.62
CA ARG A 87 -9.45 -4.84 -14.14
C ARG A 87 -8.30 -5.56 -13.44
N ILE A 88 -7.14 -4.90 -13.44
CA ILE A 88 -6.02 -5.29 -12.58
C ILE A 88 -6.31 -4.76 -11.17
N HIS A 89 -6.26 -5.65 -10.18
CA HIS A 89 -6.42 -5.29 -8.79
C HIS A 89 -5.08 -5.43 -8.05
N ALA A 90 -4.70 -4.39 -7.32
CA ALA A 90 -3.44 -4.38 -6.62
C ALA A 90 -3.50 -3.62 -5.29
N LEU A 91 -2.64 -4.04 -4.39
CA LEU A 91 -2.36 -3.39 -3.12
C LEU A 91 -0.90 -2.92 -3.13
N VAL A 92 -0.66 -1.64 -2.94
CA VAL A 92 0.68 -1.07 -2.74
C VAL A 92 0.80 -0.64 -1.28
N VAL A 93 1.74 -1.24 -0.57
CA VAL A 93 1.97 -1.00 0.87
C VAL A 93 3.33 -0.39 1.08
N MET A 94 3.39 0.73 1.79
CA MET A 94 4.64 1.34 2.22
C MET A 94 4.67 1.44 3.74
N THR A 95 5.78 1.03 4.33
CA THR A 95 6.04 1.18 5.76
C THR A 95 7.50 1.55 6.00
N ASP A 96 7.74 2.33 7.04
CA ASP A 96 9.09 2.64 7.56
C ASP A 96 9.42 1.86 8.84
N GLY A 97 8.50 1.00 9.31
CA GLY A 97 8.64 0.22 10.53
C GLY A 97 8.37 -1.27 10.33
N ARG A 98 8.67 -2.03 11.39
CA ARG A 98 8.24 -3.43 11.51
C ARG A 98 6.83 -3.49 12.06
N ASP A 99 6.18 -4.64 11.87
CA ASP A 99 4.92 -4.88 12.57
C ASP A 99 5.15 -4.96 14.08
N GLU A 100 4.39 -4.18 14.83
CA GLU A 100 4.48 -4.09 16.29
C GLU A 100 3.12 -4.21 16.98
N SER A 101 2.04 -4.00 16.23
CA SER A 101 0.71 -3.78 16.80
C SER A 101 -0.36 -4.71 16.25
N SER A 102 -0.08 -5.49 15.21
CA SER A 102 -1.06 -6.44 14.66
C SER A 102 -1.36 -7.57 15.63
N ARG A 103 -2.61 -8.01 15.68
CA ARG A 103 -3.05 -9.17 16.45
C ARG A 103 -2.84 -10.49 15.70
N ILE A 104 -2.60 -10.42 14.40
CA ILE A 104 -2.28 -11.56 13.55
C ILE A 104 -0.78 -11.70 13.38
N THR A 105 -0.32 -12.92 13.14
CA THR A 105 1.09 -13.24 12.85
C THR A 105 1.39 -13.12 11.36
N LEU A 106 2.68 -13.03 11.00
CA LEU A 106 3.11 -13.08 9.60
C LEU A 106 2.63 -14.35 8.90
N ASP A 107 2.71 -15.51 9.55
CA ASP A 107 2.30 -16.77 8.93
C ASP A 107 0.79 -16.84 8.69
N GLN A 108 -0.02 -16.25 9.56
CA GLN A 108 -1.45 -16.08 9.31
C GLN A 108 -1.73 -15.16 8.12
N LEU A 109 -1.03 -14.03 8.02
CA LEU A 109 -1.15 -13.15 6.86
C LEU A 109 -0.74 -13.87 5.56
N LEU A 110 0.42 -14.54 5.54
CA LEU A 110 0.90 -15.24 4.35
C LEU A 110 -0.07 -16.36 3.92
N SER A 111 -0.63 -17.10 4.87
CA SER A 111 -1.66 -18.09 4.58
C SER A 111 -2.91 -17.46 3.96
N HIS A 112 -3.28 -16.27 4.41
CA HIS A 112 -4.42 -15.52 3.88
C HIS A 112 -4.17 -15.01 2.45
N LEU A 113 -2.98 -14.46 2.19
CA LEU A 113 -2.59 -13.98 0.85
C LEU A 113 -2.44 -15.13 -0.17
N ASN A 114 -2.07 -16.33 0.28
CA ASN A 114 -1.94 -17.51 -0.57
C ASN A 114 -3.28 -18.21 -0.86
N ALA A 115 -4.41 -17.59 -0.53
CA ALA A 115 -5.72 -18.15 -0.84
C ALA A 115 -5.88 -18.41 -2.35
N GLU A 116 -6.40 -19.60 -2.71
CA GLU A 116 -6.60 -19.99 -4.10
C GLU A 116 -7.49 -18.96 -4.84
N ASN A 117 -7.09 -18.59 -6.05
CA ASN A 117 -7.78 -17.67 -6.95
C ASN A 117 -7.79 -16.18 -6.57
N SER A 118 -6.83 -15.70 -5.78
CA SER A 118 -6.69 -14.24 -5.64
C SER A 118 -6.21 -13.60 -6.94
N ALA A 119 -6.98 -12.61 -7.43
CA ALA A 119 -6.61 -11.77 -8.56
C ALA A 119 -5.88 -10.48 -8.10
N VAL A 120 -5.61 -10.33 -6.81
CA VAL A 120 -4.98 -9.14 -6.23
C VAL A 120 -3.48 -9.35 -6.09
N ARG A 121 -2.68 -8.45 -6.63
CA ARG A 121 -1.23 -8.43 -6.45
C ARG A 121 -0.84 -7.51 -5.30
N VAL A 122 0.12 -7.94 -4.48
CA VAL A 122 0.60 -7.17 -3.33
C VAL A 122 2.01 -6.68 -3.57
N PHE A 123 2.16 -5.37 -3.70
CA PHE A 123 3.45 -4.69 -3.83
C PHE A 123 3.83 -4.08 -2.49
N THR A 124 5.09 -4.23 -2.09
CA THR A 124 5.56 -3.72 -0.82
C THR A 124 6.78 -2.83 -0.97
N ILE A 125 6.81 -1.74 -0.20
CA ILE A 125 7.91 -0.77 -0.19
C ILE A 125 8.46 -0.67 1.24
N ALA A 126 9.71 -1.09 1.44
CA ALA A 126 10.45 -0.79 2.66
C ALA A 126 11.02 0.62 2.56
N TYR A 127 10.55 1.54 3.39
CA TYR A 127 11.02 2.92 3.41
C TYR A 127 11.97 3.16 4.58
N GLY A 128 13.23 3.45 4.27
CA GLY A 128 14.27 3.64 5.29
C GLY A 128 14.73 2.33 5.95
N ASP A 129 15.44 2.44 7.08
CA ASP A 129 16.21 1.33 7.65
C ASP A 129 15.45 0.54 8.75
N GLN A 130 14.32 1.03 9.22
CA GLN A 130 13.56 0.37 10.31
C GLN A 130 12.57 -0.68 9.80
N ALA A 131 12.15 -0.60 8.53
CA ALA A 131 11.34 -1.62 7.89
C ALA A 131 12.12 -2.93 7.76
N ASP A 132 11.42 -4.07 7.76
CA ASP A 132 12.05 -5.38 7.56
C ASP A 132 11.93 -5.83 6.09
N PRO A 133 13.02 -5.73 5.30
CA PRO A 133 12.98 -6.08 3.88
C PRO A 133 12.69 -7.56 3.61
N ARG A 134 13.04 -8.46 4.55
CA ARG A 134 12.82 -9.91 4.40
C ARG A 134 11.34 -10.23 4.56
N VAL A 135 10.70 -9.62 5.54
CA VAL A 135 9.26 -9.77 5.77
C VAL A 135 8.47 -9.21 4.60
N LEU A 136 8.79 -7.99 4.17
CA LEU A 136 8.10 -7.32 3.06
C LEU A 136 8.31 -8.06 1.72
N GLY A 137 9.52 -8.58 1.47
CA GLY A 137 9.79 -9.42 0.31
C GLY A 137 8.93 -10.69 0.31
N ARG A 138 8.84 -11.41 1.43
CA ARG A 138 7.97 -12.61 1.55
C ARG A 138 6.50 -12.28 1.32
N ILE A 139 6.03 -11.14 1.81
CA ILE A 139 4.64 -10.71 1.60
C ILE A 139 4.39 -10.45 0.11
N ALA A 140 5.29 -9.73 -0.56
CA ALA A 140 5.19 -9.45 -1.99
C ALA A 140 5.25 -10.73 -2.84
N ASP A 141 6.18 -11.65 -2.52
CA ASP A 141 6.32 -12.93 -3.23
C ASP A 141 5.04 -13.76 -3.15
N VAL A 142 4.47 -13.94 -1.93
CA VAL A 142 3.23 -14.68 -1.74
C VAL A 142 2.04 -13.95 -2.38
N GLY A 143 2.02 -12.63 -2.32
CA GLY A 143 1.00 -11.78 -2.96
C GLY A 143 1.21 -11.59 -4.47
N GLN A 144 2.14 -12.32 -5.11
CA GLN A 144 2.40 -12.31 -6.56
C GLN A 144 2.69 -10.90 -7.13
N GLY A 145 3.25 -10.03 -6.30
CA GLY A 145 3.68 -8.68 -6.67
C GLY A 145 5.20 -8.54 -6.64
N SER A 146 5.68 -7.36 -6.24
CA SER A 146 7.11 -7.11 -6.11
C SER A 146 7.43 -6.28 -4.86
N PHE A 147 8.68 -6.40 -4.42
CA PHE A 147 9.24 -5.68 -3.30
C PHE A 147 10.23 -4.63 -3.79
N ALA A 148 10.18 -3.43 -3.21
CA ALA A 148 11.17 -2.38 -3.46
C ALA A 148 11.70 -1.78 -2.14
N LYS A 149 12.93 -1.24 -2.20
CA LYS A 149 13.48 -0.39 -1.15
C LYS A 149 13.35 1.06 -1.56
N GLY A 150 12.74 1.86 -0.70
CA GLY A 150 12.63 3.30 -0.85
C GLY A 150 13.44 4.05 0.18
N SER A 151 14.00 5.17 -0.22
CA SER A 151 14.65 6.15 0.64
C SER A 151 14.10 7.54 0.33
N ALA A 152 14.49 8.51 1.12
CA ALA A 152 14.13 9.90 0.86
C ALA A 152 14.58 10.41 -0.52
N GLU A 153 15.59 9.82 -1.11
CA GLU A 153 16.18 10.23 -2.38
C GLU A 153 15.50 9.59 -3.59
N ASN A 154 14.92 8.38 -3.44
CA ASN A 154 14.42 7.61 -4.58
C ASN A 154 12.94 7.20 -4.48
N ILE A 155 12.23 7.54 -3.41
CA ILE A 155 10.86 7.05 -3.18
C ILE A 155 9.89 7.43 -4.30
N VAL A 156 10.04 8.59 -4.91
CA VAL A 156 9.22 9.01 -6.05
C VAL A 156 9.43 8.06 -7.21
N GLN A 157 10.69 7.76 -7.56
CA GLN A 157 11.02 6.82 -8.63
C GLN A 157 10.48 5.41 -8.34
N VAL A 158 10.59 4.93 -7.09
CA VAL A 158 10.04 3.62 -6.70
C VAL A 158 8.54 3.55 -6.94
N TYR A 159 7.80 4.59 -6.61
CA TYR A 159 6.36 4.64 -6.87
C TYR A 159 6.04 4.74 -8.37
N GLU A 160 6.83 5.47 -9.16
CA GLU A 160 6.68 5.56 -10.62
C GLU A 160 6.92 4.19 -11.29
N GLU A 161 7.96 3.47 -10.86
CA GLU A 161 8.22 2.10 -11.30
C GLU A 161 7.04 1.17 -10.95
N MET A 162 6.49 1.28 -9.74
CA MET A 162 5.30 0.52 -9.33
C MET A 162 4.08 0.85 -10.21
N ALA A 163 3.86 2.13 -10.54
CA ALA A 163 2.73 2.54 -11.39
C ALA A 163 2.81 1.95 -12.81
N SER A 164 4.01 1.59 -13.29
CA SER A 164 4.17 0.98 -14.63
C SER A 164 3.62 -0.44 -14.74
N PHE A 165 3.21 -1.06 -13.62
CA PHE A 165 2.57 -2.39 -13.62
C PHE A 165 1.06 -2.33 -13.87
N PHE A 166 0.48 -1.14 -13.91
CA PHE A 166 -0.95 -0.88 -14.08
C PHE A 166 -1.24 -0.10 -15.36
#